data_dc55058a0edd53433122accc4d79f231
#
_entry.id   dc55058a0edd53433122accc4d79f231
#
_cell.length_a   1.000
_cell.length_b   1.000
_cell.length_c   1.000
_cell.angle_alpha   90.00
_cell.angle_beta   90.00
_cell.angle_gamma   90.00
#
_symmetry.space_group_name_H-M   'P 1'
#
loop_
_entity.id
_entity.type
_entity.pdbx_description
1 polymer ?
#
loop_
_entity_poly.entity_id
_entity_poly.type
_entity_poly.pdbx_seq_one_letter_code
_entity_poly.pdbx_strand_id
1 'polypeptide(L)'
;EIDIFRGVLNMISQELQHSIDKHSRELIVSNIELLLNYCLRFYDRQFITREEINHATVKKFVTMLDHYMANQAHQQGLPTVAYFADQCCYSPKYFGELVKTETGRTAKDFINDRLLRAAMQLLSDDTLSIAQVSHQLGFEYPQHFVRFFKTKTGKTPSEYRKTA
;
A
#
# COMPACT_ATOMS: atom_id res chain seq x y z
N GLU A 1 20.88 -18.00 7.90
CA GLU A 1 20.90 -18.10 6.42
C GLU A 1 22.34 -17.95 5.90
N ILE A 2 23.05 -16.90 6.27
CA ILE A 2 24.45 -16.64 5.84
C ILE A 2 25.37 -17.83 6.17
N ASP A 3 25.22 -18.45 7.33
CA ASP A 3 26.06 -19.57 7.77
C ASP A 3 25.83 -20.85 6.91
N ILE A 4 24.59 -21.06 6.47
CA ILE A 4 24.27 -22.16 5.53
C ILE A 4 24.97 -21.93 4.19
N PHE A 5 24.89 -20.71 3.65
CA PHE A 5 25.60 -20.34 2.42
C PHE A 5 27.09 -20.57 2.52
N ARG A 6 27.71 -20.06 3.60
CA ARG A 6 29.14 -20.27 3.85
C ARG A 6 29.50 -21.74 3.94
N GLY A 7 28.66 -22.54 4.61
CA GLY A 7 28.88 -23.98 4.73
C GLY A 7 28.92 -24.67 3.38
N VAL A 8 27.93 -24.43 2.52
CA VAL A 8 27.86 -25.05 1.19
C VAL A 8 29.01 -24.57 0.28
N LEU A 9 29.33 -23.26 0.29
CA LEU A 9 30.45 -22.73 -0.48
C LEU A 9 31.79 -23.30 -0.02
N ASN A 10 31.96 -23.51 1.28
CA ASN A 10 33.17 -24.14 1.81
C ASN A 10 33.30 -25.61 1.36
N MET A 11 32.19 -26.39 1.32
CA MET A 11 32.19 -27.75 0.79
C MET A 11 32.63 -27.79 -0.68
N ILE A 12 32.09 -26.89 -1.52
CA ILE A 12 32.53 -26.77 -2.92
C ILE A 12 34.01 -26.41 -3.01
N SER A 13 34.44 -25.43 -2.23
CA SER A 13 35.84 -24.98 -2.21
C SER A 13 36.81 -26.09 -1.78
N GLN A 14 36.45 -26.88 -0.77
CA GLN A 14 37.23 -28.01 -0.31
C GLN A 14 37.38 -29.09 -1.40
N GLU A 15 36.26 -29.41 -2.08
CA GLU A 15 36.29 -30.40 -3.16
C GLU A 15 37.17 -29.96 -4.33
N LEU A 16 37.17 -28.67 -4.65
CA LEU A 16 38.01 -28.10 -5.70
C LEU A 16 39.52 -28.05 -5.34
N GLN A 17 39.84 -28.09 -4.03
CA GLN A 17 41.25 -28.07 -3.54
C GLN A 17 41.86 -29.48 -3.39
N HIS A 18 41.04 -30.52 -3.36
CA HIS A 18 41.52 -31.91 -3.31
C HIS A 18 41.81 -32.41 -4.72
N SER A 19 42.57 -33.53 -4.81
CA SER A 19 42.78 -34.21 -6.09
C SER A 19 41.45 -34.70 -6.67
N ILE A 20 41.17 -34.29 -7.88
CA ILE A 20 39.91 -34.61 -8.56
C ILE A 20 39.83 -36.11 -8.81
N ASP A 21 38.78 -36.76 -8.29
CA ASP A 21 38.50 -38.17 -8.52
C ASP A 21 37.17 -38.33 -9.31
N LYS A 22 36.75 -39.59 -9.53
CA LYS A 22 35.53 -39.91 -10.29
C LYS A 22 34.22 -39.40 -9.64
N HIS A 23 34.24 -39.06 -8.35
CA HIS A 23 33.09 -38.57 -7.57
C HIS A 23 33.06 -37.09 -7.41
N SER A 24 34.19 -36.37 -7.58
CA SER A 24 34.32 -34.92 -7.37
C SER A 24 33.30 -34.13 -8.18
N ARG A 25 33.07 -34.54 -9.42
CA ARG A 25 32.05 -33.86 -10.27
C ARG A 25 30.65 -33.95 -9.67
N GLU A 26 30.26 -35.12 -9.21
CA GLU A 26 28.91 -35.35 -8.62
C GLU A 26 28.74 -34.60 -7.32
N LEU A 27 29.76 -34.56 -6.47
CA LEU A 27 29.73 -33.81 -5.21
C LEU A 27 29.64 -32.31 -5.44
N ILE A 28 30.39 -31.76 -6.40
CA ILE A 28 30.32 -30.34 -6.73
C ILE A 28 28.93 -29.97 -7.27
N VAL A 29 28.37 -30.76 -8.22
CA VAL A 29 27.03 -30.51 -8.78
C VAL A 29 25.96 -30.56 -7.69
N SER A 30 25.98 -31.57 -6.82
CA SER A 30 25.02 -31.70 -5.72
C SER A 30 25.10 -30.54 -4.72
N ASN A 31 26.29 -30.05 -4.42
CA ASN A 31 26.45 -28.86 -3.56
C ASN A 31 25.97 -27.57 -4.23
N ILE A 32 26.14 -27.45 -5.56
CA ILE A 32 25.59 -26.30 -6.33
C ILE A 32 24.06 -26.38 -6.32
N GLU A 33 23.46 -27.55 -6.57
CA GLU A 33 22.02 -27.76 -6.50
C GLU A 33 21.46 -27.42 -5.11
N LEU A 34 22.14 -27.86 -4.05
CA LEU A 34 21.79 -27.52 -2.67
C LEU A 34 21.82 -26.03 -2.43
N LEU A 35 22.86 -25.33 -2.91
CA LEU A 35 22.98 -23.88 -2.82
C LEU A 35 21.81 -23.17 -3.48
N LEU A 36 21.46 -23.56 -4.71
CA LEU A 36 20.35 -22.98 -5.45
C LEU A 36 18.99 -23.22 -4.77
N ASN A 37 18.80 -24.43 -4.22
CA ASN A 37 17.58 -24.75 -3.45
C ASN A 37 17.46 -23.88 -2.18
N TYR A 38 18.56 -23.60 -1.48
CA TYR A 38 18.54 -22.66 -0.37
C TYR A 38 18.27 -21.21 -0.82
N CYS A 39 18.81 -20.79 -1.97
CA CYS A 39 18.49 -19.49 -2.55
C CYS A 39 16.98 -19.33 -2.79
N LEU A 40 16.36 -20.32 -3.44
CA LEU A 40 14.90 -20.32 -3.68
C LEU A 40 14.12 -20.28 -2.36
N ARG A 41 14.47 -21.12 -1.39
CA ARG A 41 13.80 -21.17 -0.09
C ARG A 41 13.89 -19.85 0.67
N PHE A 42 15.04 -19.18 0.65
CA PHE A 42 15.22 -17.89 1.33
C PHE A 42 14.48 -16.77 0.61
N TYR A 43 14.49 -16.80 -0.73
CA TYR A 43 13.72 -15.91 -1.55
C TYR A 43 12.21 -16.03 -1.24
N ASP A 44 11.66 -17.23 -1.25
CA ASP A 44 10.25 -17.47 -0.95
C ASP A 44 9.86 -16.98 0.44
N ARG A 45 10.69 -17.22 1.46
CA ARG A 45 10.46 -16.67 2.81
C ARG A 45 10.41 -15.15 2.83
N GLN A 46 11.32 -14.48 2.15
CA GLN A 46 11.33 -13.02 2.10
C GLN A 46 10.10 -12.48 1.40
N PHE A 47 9.59 -13.16 0.39
CA PHE A 47 8.37 -12.78 -0.30
C PHE A 47 7.13 -12.92 0.58
N ILE A 48 6.95 -14.05 1.26
CA ILE A 48 5.82 -14.27 2.19
C ILE A 48 5.80 -13.19 3.28
N THR A 49 6.94 -12.93 3.91
CA THR A 49 7.05 -11.89 4.96
C THR A 49 6.75 -10.49 4.41
N ARG A 50 7.18 -10.19 3.19
CA ARG A 50 6.94 -8.90 2.54
C ARG A 50 5.46 -8.73 2.17
N GLU A 51 4.80 -9.76 1.69
CA GLU A 51 3.37 -9.76 1.38
C GLU A 51 2.52 -9.51 2.63
N GLU A 52 2.85 -10.18 3.75
CA GLU A 52 2.18 -9.94 5.04
C GLU A 52 2.36 -8.49 5.52
N ILE A 53 3.57 -7.93 5.40
CA ILE A 53 3.85 -6.53 5.77
C ILE A 53 3.07 -5.57 4.87
N ASN A 54 3.03 -5.82 3.57
CA ASN A 54 2.30 -4.99 2.61
C ASN A 54 0.80 -5.01 2.91
N HIS A 55 0.22 -6.18 3.14
CA HIS A 55 -1.20 -6.33 3.52
C HIS A 55 -1.52 -5.58 4.82
N ALA A 56 -0.68 -5.71 5.85
CA ALA A 56 -0.82 -4.98 7.09
C ALA A 56 -0.73 -3.46 6.89
N THR A 57 0.17 -3.01 6.01
CA THR A 57 0.31 -1.59 5.66
C THR A 57 -0.94 -1.03 4.98
N VAL A 58 -1.54 -1.76 4.03
CA VAL A 58 -2.79 -1.36 3.38
C VAL A 58 -3.93 -1.29 4.39
N LYS A 59 -4.06 -2.27 5.27
CA LYS A 59 -5.07 -2.27 6.34
C LYS A 59 -4.90 -1.07 7.27
N LYS A 60 -3.67 -0.77 7.69
CA LYS A 60 -3.33 0.40 8.49
C LYS A 60 -3.72 1.69 7.77
N PHE A 61 -3.39 1.82 6.49
CA PHE A 61 -3.77 2.98 5.66
C PHE A 61 -5.28 3.21 5.64
N VAL A 62 -6.07 2.17 5.38
CA VAL A 62 -7.55 2.28 5.35
C VAL A 62 -8.08 2.76 6.71
N THR A 63 -7.60 2.19 7.81
CA THR A 63 -8.00 2.59 9.17
C THR A 63 -7.63 4.04 9.47
N MET A 64 -6.40 4.47 9.11
CA MET A 64 -5.96 5.84 9.28
C MET A 64 -6.77 6.84 8.43
N LEU A 65 -7.12 6.45 7.20
CA LEU A 65 -7.95 7.27 6.32
C LEU A 65 -9.35 7.47 6.90
N ASP A 66 -9.96 6.40 7.44
CA ASP A 66 -11.26 6.49 8.11
C ASP A 66 -11.21 7.42 9.33
N HIS A 67 -10.18 7.28 10.16
CA HIS A 67 -9.96 8.15 11.32
C HIS A 67 -9.72 9.61 10.90
N TYR A 68 -8.93 9.84 9.87
CA TYR A 68 -8.66 11.18 9.35
C TYR A 68 -9.94 11.87 8.87
N MET A 69 -10.75 11.17 8.08
CA MET A 69 -12.02 11.70 7.58
C MET A 69 -13.01 12.03 8.70
N ALA A 70 -13.04 11.22 9.75
CA ALA A 70 -13.95 11.43 10.87
C ALA A 70 -13.54 12.58 11.81
N ASN A 71 -12.22 12.77 12.02
CA ASN A 71 -11.75 13.63 13.10
C ASN A 71 -10.83 14.78 12.70
N GLN A 72 -10.18 14.71 11.53
CA GLN A 72 -9.10 15.63 11.18
C GLN A 72 -9.36 16.46 9.92
N ALA A 73 -10.18 15.99 8.99
CA ALA A 73 -10.38 16.62 7.69
C ALA A 73 -10.80 18.09 7.79
N HIS A 74 -11.68 18.43 8.72
CA HIS A 74 -12.18 19.80 8.92
C HIS A 74 -11.11 20.77 9.43
N GLN A 75 -10.02 20.28 10.05
CA GLN A 75 -8.93 21.11 10.58
C GLN A 75 -7.69 21.09 9.70
N GLN A 76 -7.35 19.94 9.16
CA GLN A 76 -6.10 19.73 8.43
C GLN A 76 -6.27 19.78 6.91
N GLY A 77 -7.52 19.89 6.43
CA GLY A 77 -7.83 19.93 5.00
C GLY A 77 -7.96 18.52 4.37
N LEU A 78 -7.88 18.48 3.05
CA LEU A 78 -8.06 17.22 2.32
C LEU A 78 -6.91 16.22 2.60
N PRO A 79 -7.24 14.93 2.80
CA PRO A 79 -6.23 13.91 2.98
C PRO A 79 -5.34 13.75 1.73
N THR A 80 -4.04 13.60 1.93
CA THR A 80 -3.08 13.42 0.83
C THR A 80 -2.35 12.08 0.93
N VAL A 81 -1.94 11.55 -0.22
CA VAL A 81 -1.12 10.31 -0.26
C VAL A 81 0.20 10.51 0.49
N ALA A 82 0.79 11.71 0.41
CA ALA A 82 2.04 12.03 1.09
C ALA A 82 1.90 11.94 2.62
N TYR A 83 0.80 12.43 3.17
CA TYR A 83 0.52 12.33 4.61
C TYR A 83 0.51 10.86 5.09
N PHE A 84 -0.23 9.97 4.40
CA PHE A 84 -0.31 8.57 4.80
C PHE A 84 0.98 7.79 4.55
N ALA A 85 1.73 8.13 3.51
CA ALA A 85 3.04 7.57 3.27
C ALA A 85 4.01 7.87 4.42
N ASP A 86 4.04 9.12 4.87
CA ASP A 86 4.85 9.58 6.00
C ASP A 86 4.47 8.84 7.30
N GLN A 87 3.19 8.72 7.59
CA GLN A 87 2.68 7.96 8.76
C GLN A 87 3.04 6.46 8.71
N CYS A 88 3.34 5.94 7.54
CA CYS A 88 3.83 4.56 7.34
C CYS A 88 5.36 4.48 7.19
N CYS A 89 6.09 5.60 7.32
CA CYS A 89 7.54 5.70 7.11
C CYS A 89 7.98 5.27 5.70
N TYR A 90 7.17 5.57 4.68
CA TYR A 90 7.48 5.31 3.28
C TYR A 90 7.57 6.59 2.46
N SER A 91 8.31 6.54 1.35
CA SER A 91 8.20 7.59 0.35
C SER A 91 6.82 7.55 -0.33
N PRO A 92 6.24 8.70 -0.74
CA PRO A 92 4.93 8.74 -1.41
C PRO A 92 4.86 7.86 -2.67
N LYS A 93 5.97 7.77 -3.43
CA LYS A 93 6.06 6.93 -4.63
C LYS A 93 5.96 5.44 -4.26
N TYR A 94 6.80 4.98 -3.33
CA TYR A 94 6.79 3.58 -2.90
C TYR A 94 5.44 3.19 -2.30
N PHE A 95 4.89 4.02 -1.42
CA PHE A 95 3.58 3.80 -0.81
C PHE A 95 2.47 3.69 -1.87
N GLY A 96 2.46 4.57 -2.87
CA GLY A 96 1.50 4.53 -3.96
C GLY A 96 1.58 3.25 -4.79
N GLU A 97 2.80 2.79 -5.10
CA GLU A 97 3.05 1.53 -5.80
C GLU A 97 2.62 0.32 -4.95
N LEU A 98 2.97 0.30 -3.66
CA LEU A 98 2.57 -0.74 -2.71
C LEU A 98 1.04 -0.89 -2.68
N VAL A 99 0.31 0.19 -2.42
CA VAL A 99 -1.16 0.15 -2.37
C VAL A 99 -1.75 -0.34 -3.70
N LYS A 100 -1.21 0.12 -4.83
CA LYS A 100 -1.68 -0.27 -6.15
C LYS A 100 -1.43 -1.75 -6.45
N THR A 101 -0.26 -2.27 -6.09
CA THR A 101 0.10 -3.69 -6.28
C THR A 101 -0.80 -4.60 -5.46
N GLU A 102 -1.00 -4.26 -4.18
CA GLU A 102 -1.79 -5.09 -3.25
C GLU A 102 -3.29 -5.06 -3.52
N THR A 103 -3.81 -3.96 -4.07
CA THR A 103 -5.27 -3.75 -4.15
C THR A 103 -5.80 -3.58 -5.57
N GLY A 104 -4.94 -3.42 -6.56
CA GLY A 104 -5.30 -3.07 -7.94
C GLY A 104 -5.75 -1.60 -8.10
N ARG A 105 -5.78 -0.79 -7.01
CA ARG A 105 -6.30 0.58 -7.00
C ARG A 105 -5.27 1.56 -6.45
N THR A 106 -5.25 2.79 -6.95
CA THR A 106 -4.33 3.80 -6.40
C THR A 106 -4.75 4.27 -5.01
N ALA A 107 -3.78 4.67 -4.18
CA ALA A 107 -4.07 5.28 -2.88
C ALA A 107 -4.98 6.52 -3.00
N LYS A 108 -4.84 7.28 -4.10
CA LYS A 108 -5.70 8.41 -4.42
C LYS A 108 -7.16 8.00 -4.67
N ASP A 109 -7.39 6.83 -5.27
CA ASP A 109 -8.75 6.33 -5.48
C ASP A 109 -9.42 5.97 -4.16
N PHE A 110 -8.68 5.37 -3.22
CA PHE A 110 -9.19 5.12 -1.86
C PHE A 110 -9.60 6.41 -1.17
N ILE A 111 -8.74 7.44 -1.21
CA ILE A 111 -9.03 8.75 -0.63
C ILE A 111 -10.28 9.35 -1.27
N ASN A 112 -10.36 9.37 -2.60
CA ASN A 112 -11.49 9.93 -3.31
C ASN A 112 -12.81 9.20 -3.00
N ASP A 113 -12.79 7.88 -2.91
CA ASP A 113 -13.97 7.08 -2.58
C ASP A 113 -14.46 7.35 -1.15
N ARG A 114 -13.52 7.44 -0.19
CA ARG A 114 -13.89 7.78 1.20
C ARG A 114 -14.45 9.19 1.31
N LEU A 115 -13.82 10.14 0.63
CA LEU A 115 -14.28 11.52 0.57
C LEU A 115 -15.70 11.60 -0.05
N LEU A 116 -15.94 10.85 -1.12
CA LEU A 116 -17.25 10.81 -1.77
C LEU A 116 -18.32 10.20 -0.86
N ARG A 117 -18.03 9.09 -0.19
CA ARG A 117 -18.97 8.46 0.77
C ARG A 117 -19.30 9.40 1.94
N ALA A 118 -18.30 10.04 2.52
CA ALA A 118 -18.50 11.04 3.57
C ALA A 118 -19.34 12.22 3.06
N ALA A 119 -19.10 12.68 1.82
CA ALA A 119 -19.89 13.73 1.20
C ALA A 119 -21.37 13.33 1.04
N MET A 120 -21.65 12.12 0.55
CA MET A 120 -23.01 11.61 0.39
C MET A 120 -23.73 11.52 1.74
N GLN A 121 -23.04 11.04 2.77
CA GLN A 121 -23.57 10.95 4.11
C GLN A 121 -23.92 12.33 4.70
N LEU A 122 -23.02 13.30 4.59
CA LEU A 122 -23.27 14.67 5.06
C LEU A 122 -24.35 15.41 4.25
N LEU A 123 -24.48 15.10 2.95
CA LEU A 123 -25.52 15.68 2.11
C LEU A 123 -26.93 15.16 2.43
N SER A 124 -27.06 14.01 3.09
CA SER A 124 -28.36 13.49 3.57
C SER A 124 -28.90 14.27 4.78
N ASP A 125 -28.07 15.11 5.40
CA ASP A 125 -28.50 16.02 6.47
C ASP A 125 -28.88 17.38 5.86
N ASP A 126 -30.18 17.65 5.79
CA ASP A 126 -30.72 18.89 5.23
C ASP A 126 -30.41 20.14 6.09
N THR A 127 -30.00 19.97 7.33
CA THR A 127 -29.63 21.08 8.23
C THR A 127 -28.29 21.73 7.84
N LEU A 128 -27.43 20.99 7.11
CA LEU A 128 -26.13 21.47 6.68
C LEU A 128 -26.21 22.15 5.30
N SER A 129 -25.70 23.36 5.19
CA SER A 129 -25.49 24.00 3.89
C SER A 129 -24.39 23.29 3.07
N ILE A 130 -24.40 23.43 1.75
CA ILE A 130 -23.35 22.87 0.88
C ILE A 130 -21.96 23.41 1.27
N ALA A 131 -21.88 24.66 1.70
CA ALA A 131 -20.64 25.26 2.17
C ALA A 131 -20.15 24.60 3.48
N GLN A 132 -21.04 24.32 4.42
CA GLN A 132 -20.70 23.62 5.67
C GLN A 132 -20.23 22.19 5.39
N VAL A 133 -20.93 21.45 4.51
CA VAL A 133 -20.51 20.12 4.07
C VAL A 133 -19.10 20.18 3.46
N SER A 134 -18.85 21.13 2.57
CA SER A 134 -17.54 21.35 1.97
C SER A 134 -16.44 21.54 3.02
N HIS A 135 -16.68 22.39 4.02
CA HIS A 135 -15.74 22.68 5.11
C HIS A 135 -15.49 21.47 6.00
N GLN A 136 -16.53 20.72 6.35
CA GLN A 136 -16.39 19.51 7.17
C GLN A 136 -15.56 18.43 6.45
N LEU A 137 -15.63 18.37 5.13
CA LEU A 137 -14.83 17.47 4.32
C LEU A 137 -13.37 17.94 4.11
N GLY A 138 -13.03 19.14 4.55
CA GLY A 138 -11.67 19.69 4.44
C GLY A 138 -11.39 20.42 3.13
N PHE A 139 -12.40 20.79 2.36
CA PHE A 139 -12.19 21.66 1.20
C PHE A 139 -12.03 23.11 1.64
N GLU A 140 -10.98 23.76 1.16
CA GLU A 140 -10.71 25.18 1.41
C GLU A 140 -11.81 26.09 0.77
N TYR A 141 -12.27 25.70 -0.46
CA TYR A 141 -13.27 26.45 -1.20
C TYR A 141 -14.44 25.54 -1.60
N PRO A 142 -15.71 25.94 -1.35
CA PRO A 142 -16.89 25.17 -1.70
C PRO A 142 -17.00 24.80 -3.18
N GLN A 143 -16.48 25.66 -4.06
CA GLN A 143 -16.47 25.40 -5.50
C GLN A 143 -15.62 24.17 -5.90
N HIS A 144 -14.54 23.89 -5.16
CA HIS A 144 -13.72 22.69 -5.39
C HIS A 144 -14.47 21.43 -4.99
N PHE A 145 -15.24 21.47 -3.90
CA PHE A 145 -16.13 20.39 -3.51
C PHE A 145 -17.20 20.12 -4.56
N VAL A 146 -17.91 21.17 -5.03
CA VAL A 146 -18.92 21.04 -6.07
C VAL A 146 -18.37 20.40 -7.33
N ARG A 147 -17.19 20.84 -7.78
CA ARG A 147 -16.49 20.27 -8.95
C ARG A 147 -16.10 18.82 -8.72
N PHE A 148 -15.52 18.51 -7.58
CA PHE A 148 -15.14 17.13 -7.20
C PHE A 148 -16.35 16.21 -7.22
N PHE A 149 -17.42 16.59 -6.54
CA PHE A 149 -18.63 15.79 -6.41
C PHE A 149 -19.30 15.56 -7.77
N LYS A 150 -19.44 16.62 -8.57
CA LYS A 150 -20.01 16.52 -9.92
C LYS A 150 -19.16 15.61 -10.83
N THR A 151 -17.85 15.71 -10.76
CA THR A 151 -16.93 14.84 -11.54
C THR A 151 -17.09 13.38 -11.17
N LYS A 152 -17.36 13.06 -9.90
CA LYS A 152 -17.48 11.69 -9.40
C LYS A 152 -18.88 11.08 -9.56
N THR A 153 -19.93 11.90 -9.50
CA THR A 153 -21.31 11.41 -9.48
C THR A 153 -22.14 11.81 -10.70
N GLY A 154 -21.63 12.74 -11.52
CA GLY A 154 -22.38 13.33 -12.64
C GLY A 154 -23.37 14.42 -12.21
N LYS A 155 -23.68 14.58 -10.91
CA LYS A 155 -24.63 15.54 -10.36
C LYS A 155 -23.95 16.54 -9.44
N THR A 156 -24.47 17.75 -9.35
CA THR A 156 -24.01 18.68 -8.31
C THR A 156 -24.49 18.23 -6.92
N PRO A 157 -23.84 18.64 -5.82
CA PRO A 157 -24.30 18.34 -4.47
C PRO A 157 -25.75 18.75 -4.20
N SER A 158 -26.19 19.91 -4.76
CA SER A 158 -27.55 20.40 -4.62
C SER A 158 -28.56 19.56 -5.40
N GLU A 159 -28.21 19.08 -6.60
CA GLU A 159 -29.04 18.16 -7.38
C GLU A 159 -29.16 16.80 -6.71
N TYR A 160 -28.03 16.30 -6.15
CA TYR A 160 -28.00 15.04 -5.43
C TYR A 160 -28.92 15.06 -4.20
N ARG A 161 -28.84 16.10 -3.36
CA ARG A 161 -29.68 16.28 -2.18
C ARG A 161 -31.20 16.26 -2.49
N LYS A 162 -31.61 16.79 -3.65
CA LYS A 162 -33.01 16.78 -4.05
C LYS A 162 -33.52 15.40 -4.49
N THR A 163 -32.61 14.46 -4.76
CA THR A 163 -32.92 13.13 -5.30
C THR A 163 -32.61 11.99 -4.32
N ALA A 164 -32.00 12.30 -3.17
CA ALA A 164 -31.70 11.36 -2.09
C ALA A 164 -32.82 11.38 -1.05
#